data_eced8150c822c857b74a489903603d16
#
_entry.id   eced8150c822c857b74a489903603d16
#
_cell.length_a   1.000
_cell.length_b   1.000
_cell.length_c   1.000
_cell.angle_alpha   90.00
_cell.angle_beta   90.00
_cell.angle_gamma   90.00
#
_symmetry.space_group_name_H-M   'P 1'
#
loop_
_entity.id
_entity.type
_entity.pdbx_description
1 polymer ?
#
loop_
_entity_poly.entity_id
_entity_poly.type
_entity_poly.pdbx_seq_one_letter_code
_entity_poly.pdbx_strand_id
1 'polypeptide(L)'
;LFQGAETAGQSSAEQLQITFDISNIKALIITHCHIDHVGRIPYLLAAGFNQPIYATTATAALLPLVIEDALKVGVTRDKKLIQACVNRLNKLLVAVDYGQWITLPINPPATTTTNSNSASIETEQTTATYTSAKLKFKPAGHILGSAYVEIDLSGPKTNAKTRNTNHRVVFSGDLGATYAPLLASPKSPYRADTLVIESTYGDKNHQGRKERSQQLKSIIESAVKDNGVVLIPAFSIGRTQELLYEFEHIIHRNKHNPVWQNIDIIVDSPMAANFTEKYRQFKTLWDNEAKGKLAQGRHPLDF
;
A
#
# COMPACT_ATOMS: atom_id res chain seq x y z
N LEU A 1 3.99 12.61 1.66
CA LEU A 1 4.58 12.75 2.99
C LEU A 1 6.05 12.35 2.90
N PHE A 2 6.97 13.18 3.41
CA PHE A 2 8.40 12.89 3.38
C PHE A 2 8.72 11.74 4.33
N GLN A 3 9.22 10.63 3.79
CA GLN A 3 9.60 9.42 4.51
C GLN A 3 10.77 8.72 3.80
N GLY A 4 11.38 7.72 4.44
CA GLY A 4 12.52 6.98 3.89
C GLY A 4 13.87 7.64 4.19
N ALA A 5 14.80 7.61 3.24
CA ALA A 5 16.17 8.09 3.42
C ALA A 5 16.25 9.57 3.85
N GLU A 6 15.30 10.40 3.43
CA GLU A 6 15.23 11.83 3.78
C GLU A 6 14.94 12.06 5.28
N THR A 7 14.37 11.07 5.97
CA THR A 7 14.08 11.12 7.41
C THR A 7 15.03 10.25 8.23
N ALA A 8 16.01 9.61 7.62
CA ALA A 8 16.98 8.79 8.32
C ALA A 8 17.75 9.62 9.35
N GLY A 9 17.68 9.22 10.62
CA GLY A 9 18.28 9.98 11.74
C GLY A 9 17.45 11.18 12.22
N GLN A 10 16.28 11.44 11.62
CA GLN A 10 15.38 12.55 11.98
C GLN A 10 14.06 12.00 12.54
N SER A 11 14.12 11.37 13.71
CA SER A 11 12.96 10.71 14.33
C SER A 11 12.32 11.49 15.46
N SER A 12 12.79 12.71 15.78
CA SER A 12 12.16 13.52 16.81
C SER A 12 10.76 13.97 16.39
N ALA A 13 9.85 14.11 17.35
CA ALA A 13 8.48 14.55 17.10
C ALA A 13 8.43 15.91 16.36
N GLU A 14 9.38 16.79 16.63
CA GLU A 14 9.50 18.12 15.98
C GLU A 14 9.86 17.99 14.49
N GLN A 15 10.72 17.04 14.13
CA GLN A 15 11.15 16.81 12.76
C GLN A 15 10.10 16.09 11.90
N LEU A 16 9.14 15.41 12.54
CA LEU A 16 8.04 14.72 11.87
C LEU A 16 6.82 15.63 11.64
N GLN A 17 6.82 16.86 12.16
CA GLN A 17 5.71 17.80 11.98
C GLN A 17 5.49 18.13 10.49
N ILE A 18 4.23 18.46 10.18
CA ILE A 18 3.85 18.94 8.85
C ILE A 18 4.13 20.44 8.79
N THR A 19 5.14 20.83 8.01
CA THR A 19 5.63 22.22 7.92
C THR A 19 5.16 22.97 6.67
N PHE A 20 4.46 22.29 5.77
CA PHE A 20 3.91 22.88 4.55
C PHE A 20 2.42 23.18 4.71
N ASP A 21 1.90 24.12 3.90
CA ASP A 21 0.47 24.46 3.88
C ASP A 21 -0.38 23.28 3.35
N ILE A 22 -1.34 22.88 4.17
CA ILE A 22 -2.29 21.79 3.85
C ILE A 22 -3.69 22.30 3.48
N SER A 23 -3.93 23.62 3.48
CA SER A 23 -5.25 24.24 3.26
C SER A 23 -5.86 23.88 1.90
N ASN A 24 -5.01 23.71 0.90
CA ASN A 24 -5.41 23.36 -0.47
C ASN A 24 -5.47 21.87 -0.76
N ILE A 25 -5.09 21.01 0.17
CA ILE A 25 -5.14 19.55 0.00
C ILE A 25 -6.60 19.10 0.13
N LYS A 26 -7.13 18.48 -0.92
CA LYS A 26 -8.55 18.05 -1.00
C LYS A 26 -8.77 16.60 -0.67
N ALA A 27 -7.72 15.79 -0.70
CA ALA A 27 -7.78 14.36 -0.39
C ALA A 27 -6.38 13.83 -0.06
N LEU A 28 -6.32 12.73 0.70
CA LEU A 28 -5.14 11.86 0.82
C LEU A 28 -5.46 10.53 0.15
N ILE A 29 -4.53 10.01 -0.65
CA ILE A 29 -4.68 8.73 -1.34
C ILE A 29 -3.59 7.79 -0.85
N ILE A 30 -3.99 6.62 -0.33
CA ILE A 30 -3.10 5.62 0.25
C ILE A 30 -2.93 4.47 -0.75
N THR A 31 -1.72 4.26 -1.23
CA THR A 31 -1.38 3.13 -2.11
C THR A 31 -1.38 1.80 -1.35
N HIS A 32 -0.78 1.79 -0.16
CA HIS A 32 -0.74 0.64 0.76
C HIS A 32 -0.35 1.09 2.18
N CYS A 33 -0.41 0.18 3.15
CA CYS A 33 -0.27 0.52 4.56
C CYS A 33 1.09 0.17 5.20
N HIS A 34 2.19 0.05 4.45
CA HIS A 34 3.52 0.01 5.06
C HIS A 34 3.82 1.33 5.77
N ILE A 35 4.58 1.25 6.88
CA ILE A 35 4.78 2.37 7.79
C ILE A 35 5.51 3.55 7.16
N ASP A 36 6.42 3.31 6.22
CA ASP A 36 7.13 4.32 5.46
C ASP A 36 6.23 5.11 4.50
N HIS A 37 5.06 4.59 4.16
CA HIS A 37 4.04 5.28 3.36
C HIS A 37 2.96 5.98 4.20
N VAL A 38 2.69 5.50 5.42
CA VAL A 38 1.54 5.98 6.21
C VAL A 38 1.91 6.53 7.59
N GLY A 39 3.14 6.35 8.04
CA GLY A 39 3.55 6.68 9.42
C GLY A 39 3.44 8.15 9.80
N ARG A 40 3.35 9.06 8.83
CA ARG A 40 3.12 10.50 9.09
C ARG A 40 1.64 10.92 9.09
N ILE A 41 0.71 9.99 8.91
CA ILE A 41 -0.73 10.31 8.98
C ILE A 41 -1.12 10.90 10.35
N PRO A 42 -0.66 10.39 11.50
CA PRO A 42 -0.97 11.02 12.80
C PRO A 42 -0.57 12.49 12.87
N TYR A 43 0.59 12.84 12.33
CA TYR A 43 1.08 14.23 12.29
C TYR A 43 0.25 15.10 11.33
N LEU A 44 -0.19 14.54 10.21
CA LEU A 44 -1.08 15.22 9.28
C LEU A 44 -2.44 15.50 9.93
N LEU A 45 -2.99 14.54 10.68
CA LEU A 45 -4.23 14.72 11.43
C LEU A 45 -4.08 15.75 12.55
N ALA A 46 -2.93 15.76 13.26
CA ALA A 46 -2.61 16.74 14.29
C ALA A 46 -2.48 18.16 13.71
N ALA A 47 -1.94 18.30 12.49
CA ALA A 47 -1.87 19.57 11.75
C ALA A 47 -3.25 20.09 11.28
N GLY A 48 -4.33 19.36 11.55
CA GLY A 48 -5.69 19.81 11.23
C GLY A 48 -6.28 19.25 9.94
N PHE A 49 -5.61 18.29 9.28
CA PHE A 49 -6.17 17.66 8.08
C PHE A 49 -7.52 17.00 8.40
N ASN A 50 -8.53 17.31 7.58
CA ASN A 50 -9.90 16.85 7.76
C ASN A 50 -10.60 16.45 6.43
N GLN A 51 -9.81 16.23 5.37
CA GLN A 51 -10.32 15.80 4.08
C GLN A 51 -10.38 14.26 3.98
N PRO A 52 -11.12 13.72 2.99
CA PRO A 52 -11.20 12.28 2.79
C PRO A 52 -9.84 11.61 2.59
N ILE A 53 -9.69 10.41 3.15
CA ILE A 53 -8.53 9.52 3.00
C ILE A 53 -9.00 8.29 2.23
N TYR A 54 -8.63 8.21 0.96
CA TYR A 54 -9.01 7.12 0.08
C TYR A 54 -8.00 5.98 0.15
N ALA A 55 -8.49 4.76 0.32
CA ALA A 55 -7.67 3.54 0.30
C ALA A 55 -8.49 2.39 -0.28
N THR A 56 -7.82 1.31 -0.72
CA THR A 56 -8.56 0.08 -1.07
C THR A 56 -9.28 -0.47 0.14
N THR A 57 -10.34 -1.25 -0.05
CA THR A 57 -11.12 -1.86 1.04
C THR A 57 -10.23 -2.64 2.02
N ALA A 58 -9.24 -3.39 1.52
CA ALA A 58 -8.33 -4.13 2.40
C ALA A 58 -7.31 -3.21 3.09
N THR A 59 -6.72 -2.23 2.40
CA THR A 59 -5.84 -1.24 3.02
C THR A 59 -6.59 -0.44 4.10
N ALA A 60 -7.83 -0.06 3.87
CA ALA A 60 -8.67 0.63 4.84
C ALA A 60 -8.91 -0.20 6.12
N ALA A 61 -9.03 -1.53 5.98
CA ALA A 61 -9.17 -2.43 7.13
C ALA A 61 -7.86 -2.67 7.91
N LEU A 62 -6.70 -2.49 7.25
CA LEU A 62 -5.38 -2.70 7.84
C LEU A 62 -4.80 -1.42 8.46
N LEU A 63 -5.05 -0.27 7.83
CA LEU A 63 -4.44 1.01 8.17
C LEU A 63 -4.62 1.43 9.65
N PRO A 64 -5.80 1.28 10.27
CA PRO A 64 -5.96 1.60 11.69
C PRO A 64 -5.06 0.79 12.61
N LEU A 65 -4.82 -0.50 12.29
CA LEU A 65 -3.93 -1.38 13.07
C LEU A 65 -2.48 -0.92 12.97
N VAL A 66 -2.03 -0.56 11.76
CA VAL A 66 -0.67 -0.05 11.52
C VAL A 66 -0.44 1.27 12.26
N ILE A 67 -1.39 2.20 12.18
CA ILE A 67 -1.28 3.51 12.84
C ILE A 67 -1.35 3.38 14.36
N GLU A 68 -2.21 2.51 14.87
CA GLU A 68 -2.30 2.24 16.31
C GLU A 68 -0.97 1.72 16.88
N ASP A 69 -0.35 0.75 16.17
CA ASP A 69 0.94 0.19 16.59
C ASP A 69 2.07 1.22 16.48
N ALA A 70 2.15 1.93 15.38
CA ALA A 70 3.15 2.98 15.18
C ALA A 70 3.08 4.06 16.28
N LEU A 71 1.88 4.43 16.70
CA LEU A 71 1.68 5.36 17.82
C LEU A 71 2.16 4.77 19.15
N LYS A 72 1.84 3.50 19.42
CA LYS A 72 2.26 2.80 20.66
C LYS A 72 3.77 2.65 20.77
N VAL A 73 4.42 2.34 19.67
CA VAL A 73 5.87 2.06 19.65
C VAL A 73 6.69 3.34 19.58
N GLY A 74 6.29 4.30 18.76
CA GLY A 74 7.13 5.44 18.38
C GLY A 74 6.71 6.80 18.93
N VAL A 75 5.48 6.97 19.45
CA VAL A 75 4.95 8.31 19.77
C VAL A 75 4.48 8.42 21.21
N THR A 76 3.56 7.58 21.66
CA THR A 76 2.94 7.71 22.99
C THR A 76 2.38 6.40 23.51
N ARG A 77 2.37 6.24 24.85
CA ARG A 77 1.68 5.14 25.52
C ARG A 77 0.28 5.52 26.03
N ASP A 78 -0.14 6.76 25.81
CA ASP A 78 -1.47 7.22 26.23
C ASP A 78 -2.56 6.61 25.31
N LYS A 79 -3.27 5.64 25.86
CA LYS A 79 -4.36 4.93 25.14
C LYS A 79 -5.47 5.85 24.67
N LYS A 80 -5.77 6.96 25.38
CA LYS A 80 -6.82 7.92 24.99
C LYS A 80 -6.41 8.71 23.76
N LEU A 81 -5.16 9.16 23.70
CA LEU A 81 -4.63 9.87 22.53
C LEU A 81 -4.57 8.95 21.31
N ILE A 82 -4.09 7.72 21.49
CA ILE A 82 -4.04 6.71 20.40
C ILE A 82 -5.46 6.48 19.86
N GLN A 83 -6.41 6.21 20.75
CA GLN A 83 -7.80 5.95 20.34
C GLN A 83 -8.45 7.16 19.67
N ALA A 84 -8.18 8.37 20.13
CA ALA A 84 -8.66 9.60 19.49
C ALA A 84 -8.13 9.76 18.06
N CYS A 85 -6.82 9.48 17.84
CA CYS A 85 -6.20 9.51 16.52
C CYS A 85 -6.82 8.45 15.59
N VAL A 86 -6.94 7.21 16.05
CA VAL A 86 -7.55 6.12 15.26
C VAL A 86 -9.01 6.40 14.94
N ASN A 87 -9.77 6.94 15.89
CA ASN A 87 -11.17 7.31 15.67
C ASN A 87 -11.29 8.44 14.63
N ARG A 88 -10.38 9.43 14.65
CA ARG A 88 -10.33 10.49 13.64
C ARG A 88 -9.97 9.94 12.27
N LEU A 89 -8.96 9.07 12.19
CA LEU A 89 -8.61 8.36 10.96
C LEU A 89 -9.81 7.63 10.38
N ASN A 90 -10.48 6.80 11.18
CA ASN A 90 -11.65 6.02 10.74
C ASN A 90 -12.80 6.88 10.20
N LYS A 91 -13.00 8.09 10.74
CA LYS A 91 -14.02 9.03 10.26
C LYS A 91 -13.72 9.60 8.87
N LEU A 92 -12.43 9.74 8.52
CA LEU A 92 -12.00 10.30 7.24
C LEU A 92 -11.74 9.23 6.18
N LEU A 93 -11.62 7.96 6.59
CA LEU A 93 -11.25 6.85 5.73
C LEU A 93 -12.41 6.46 4.82
N VAL A 94 -12.14 6.42 3.52
CA VAL A 94 -13.08 6.03 2.46
C VAL A 94 -12.52 4.79 1.76
N ALA A 95 -13.17 3.65 1.99
CA ALA A 95 -12.82 2.39 1.34
C ALA A 95 -13.33 2.35 -0.10
N VAL A 96 -12.48 1.96 -1.04
CA VAL A 96 -12.79 1.90 -2.48
C VAL A 96 -12.36 0.54 -3.02
N ASP A 97 -13.21 -0.13 -3.77
CA ASP A 97 -12.89 -1.40 -4.38
C ASP A 97 -11.96 -1.24 -5.60
N TYR A 98 -11.14 -2.26 -5.85
CA TYR A 98 -10.31 -2.27 -7.03
C TYR A 98 -11.14 -2.12 -8.32
N GLY A 99 -10.63 -1.33 -9.26
CA GLY A 99 -11.24 -1.12 -10.56
C GLY A 99 -12.39 -0.11 -10.59
N GLN A 100 -12.89 0.32 -9.43
CA GLN A 100 -13.94 1.34 -9.34
C GLN A 100 -13.37 2.75 -9.57
N TRP A 101 -13.99 3.51 -10.45
CA TRP A 101 -13.72 4.94 -10.60
C TRP A 101 -14.54 5.74 -9.60
N ILE A 102 -13.88 6.61 -8.85
CA ILE A 102 -14.54 7.59 -7.98
C ILE A 102 -14.15 9.01 -8.38
N THR A 103 -15.03 9.96 -8.17
CA THR A 103 -14.74 11.39 -8.39
C THR A 103 -14.13 11.99 -7.13
N LEU A 104 -13.00 12.67 -7.29
CA LEU A 104 -12.34 13.39 -6.20
C LEU A 104 -12.99 14.76 -5.97
N PRO A 105 -13.01 15.28 -4.72
CA PRO A 105 -13.61 16.58 -4.37
C PRO A 105 -12.67 17.74 -4.76
N ILE A 106 -12.45 17.93 -6.06
CA ILE A 106 -11.73 19.11 -6.54
C ILE A 106 -12.74 20.20 -6.90
N ASN A 107 -12.53 21.42 -6.41
CA ASN A 107 -13.28 22.56 -6.87
C ASN A 107 -12.56 23.12 -8.11
N PRO A 108 -13.24 23.27 -9.24
CA PRO A 108 -12.66 24.01 -10.37
C PRO A 108 -12.30 25.43 -9.88
N PRO A 109 -11.18 26.03 -10.35
CA PRO A 109 -10.87 27.41 -10.02
C PRO A 109 -12.06 28.29 -10.42
N ALA A 110 -12.41 29.23 -9.54
CA ALA A 110 -13.43 30.22 -9.85
C ALA A 110 -13.01 30.93 -11.14
N THR A 111 -13.91 30.96 -12.12
CA THR A 111 -13.72 31.73 -13.34
C THR A 111 -13.68 33.21 -12.94
N THR A 112 -12.48 33.74 -12.72
CA THR A 112 -12.28 35.16 -12.54
C THR A 112 -12.43 35.78 -13.93
N THR A 113 -13.61 36.33 -14.23
CA THR A 113 -13.80 37.28 -15.33
C THR A 113 -13.06 38.56 -14.93
N THR A 114 -11.79 38.67 -15.26
CA THR A 114 -11.05 39.92 -15.19
C THR A 114 -11.39 40.72 -16.44
N ASN A 115 -12.29 41.67 -16.29
CA ASN A 115 -12.31 42.84 -17.18
C ASN A 115 -11.05 43.65 -16.85
N SER A 116 -9.98 43.47 -17.60
CA SER A 116 -8.83 44.38 -17.54
C SER A 116 -8.43 44.83 -18.93
N ASN A 117 -8.78 46.07 -19.20
CA ASN A 117 -8.08 46.93 -20.16
C ASN A 117 -6.77 47.37 -19.50
N SER A 118 -5.66 46.67 -19.74
CA SER A 118 -4.28 47.19 -19.62
C SER A 118 -3.32 46.23 -20.27
N ALA A 119 -2.66 46.71 -21.32
CA ALA A 119 -1.60 46.00 -22.03
C ALA A 119 -0.35 45.95 -21.17
N SER A 120 -0.04 44.76 -20.65
CA SER A 120 1.29 44.36 -20.17
C SER A 120 1.58 42.95 -20.68
N ILE A 121 2.73 42.80 -21.30
CA ILE A 121 3.24 41.53 -21.82
C ILE A 121 3.52 40.62 -20.63
N GLU A 122 2.56 39.79 -20.26
CA GLU A 122 2.75 38.68 -19.30
C GLU A 122 3.02 37.40 -20.09
N THR A 123 4.13 36.78 -19.77
CA THR A 123 4.45 35.42 -20.18
C THR A 123 3.31 34.50 -19.70
N GLU A 124 2.43 34.10 -20.63
CA GLU A 124 1.37 33.11 -20.33
C GLU A 124 1.98 31.80 -19.88
N GLN A 125 2.12 31.63 -18.59
CA GLN A 125 2.13 30.27 -18.02
C GLN A 125 0.69 29.77 -18.13
N THR A 126 0.42 28.99 -19.17
CA THR A 126 -0.82 28.26 -19.35
C THR A 126 -0.93 27.21 -18.26
N THR A 127 -1.42 27.58 -17.08
CA THR A 127 -1.81 26.64 -16.04
C THR A 127 -3.00 25.85 -16.58
N ALA A 128 -2.77 24.60 -16.95
CA ALA A 128 -3.84 23.70 -17.39
C ALA A 128 -4.87 23.55 -16.27
N THR A 129 -6.02 24.17 -16.45
CA THR A 129 -7.09 24.18 -15.45
C THR A 129 -7.91 22.91 -15.60
N TYR A 130 -7.73 21.94 -14.72
CA TYR A 130 -8.58 20.75 -14.67
C TYR A 130 -9.89 21.06 -13.93
N THR A 131 -11.00 20.59 -14.49
CA THR A 131 -12.35 20.78 -13.93
C THR A 131 -12.87 19.57 -13.18
N SER A 132 -12.27 18.40 -13.39
CA SER A 132 -12.59 17.19 -12.65
C SER A 132 -11.38 16.27 -12.52
N ALA A 133 -11.34 15.50 -11.42
CA ALA A 133 -10.39 14.40 -11.23
C ALA A 133 -11.13 13.14 -10.79
N LYS A 134 -10.73 12.02 -11.35
CA LYS A 134 -11.23 10.68 -10.96
C LYS A 134 -10.08 9.81 -10.53
N LEU A 135 -10.33 8.99 -9.51
CA LEU A 135 -9.38 8.06 -8.92
C LEU A 135 -9.82 6.63 -9.17
N LYS A 136 -8.86 5.74 -9.46
CA LYS A 136 -9.08 4.30 -9.49
C LYS A 136 -7.86 3.57 -8.92
N PHE A 137 -8.11 2.60 -8.05
CA PHE A 137 -7.10 1.68 -7.54
C PHE A 137 -7.01 0.41 -8.39
N LYS A 138 -5.79 -0.05 -8.65
CA LYS A 138 -5.50 -1.30 -9.34
C LYS A 138 -4.53 -2.12 -8.49
N PRO A 139 -4.65 -3.46 -8.43
CA PRO A 139 -3.76 -4.29 -7.63
C PRO A 139 -2.29 -4.05 -7.93
N ALA A 140 -1.49 -3.79 -6.92
CA ALA A 140 -0.03 -3.66 -7.00
C ALA A 140 0.71 -4.94 -6.59
N GLY A 141 0.05 -5.88 -5.90
CA GLY A 141 0.60 -7.20 -5.56
C GLY A 141 1.72 -7.19 -4.51
N HIS A 142 1.96 -6.04 -3.84
CA HIS A 142 3.04 -5.88 -2.89
C HIS A 142 2.68 -6.41 -1.50
N ILE A 143 1.57 -5.95 -0.93
CA ILE A 143 0.92 -6.48 0.28
C ILE A 143 -0.59 -6.50 0.09
N LEU A 144 -1.32 -7.15 1.00
CA LEU A 144 -2.79 -7.16 0.97
C LEU A 144 -3.33 -5.74 0.89
N GLY A 145 -4.16 -5.48 -0.12
CA GLY A 145 -4.75 -4.16 -0.34
C GLY A 145 -3.88 -3.19 -1.11
N SER A 146 -2.59 -3.49 -1.37
CA SER A 146 -1.70 -2.59 -2.12
C SER A 146 -2.22 -2.29 -3.52
N ALA A 147 -2.10 -1.03 -3.92
CA ALA A 147 -2.59 -0.54 -5.20
C ALA A 147 -1.62 0.41 -5.89
N TYR A 148 -1.53 0.31 -7.19
CA TYR A 148 -1.16 1.47 -7.97
C TYR A 148 -2.41 2.32 -8.25
N VAL A 149 -2.21 3.61 -8.47
CA VAL A 149 -3.27 4.60 -8.51
C VAL A 149 -3.32 5.24 -9.89
N GLU A 150 -4.47 5.17 -10.56
CA GLU A 150 -4.74 5.92 -11.78
C GLU A 150 -5.58 7.16 -11.43
N ILE A 151 -5.12 8.35 -11.83
CA ILE A 151 -5.84 9.61 -11.69
C ILE A 151 -6.10 10.17 -13.08
N ASP A 152 -7.39 10.27 -13.45
CA ASP A 152 -7.83 10.92 -14.68
C ASP A 152 -8.21 12.36 -14.37
N LEU A 153 -7.47 13.29 -14.97
CA LEU A 153 -7.72 14.72 -14.92
C LEU A 153 -8.41 15.14 -16.22
N SER A 154 -9.53 15.86 -16.10
CA SER A 154 -10.26 16.38 -17.27
C SER A 154 -10.31 17.89 -17.20
N GLY A 155 -9.88 18.55 -18.27
CA GLY A 155 -9.96 19.98 -18.45
C GLY A 155 -11.29 20.45 -19.06
N PRO A 156 -11.51 21.77 -19.20
CA PRO A 156 -12.68 22.31 -19.85
C PRO A 156 -12.75 21.88 -21.31
N LYS A 157 -13.96 21.59 -21.78
CA LYS A 157 -14.19 21.31 -23.20
C LYS A 157 -14.05 22.62 -23.97
N THR A 158 -12.89 22.88 -24.55
CA THR A 158 -12.68 23.96 -25.49
C THR A 158 -13.07 23.50 -26.87
N ASN A 159 -14.00 24.15 -27.52
CA ASN A 159 -14.53 24.01 -28.90
C ASN A 159 -14.35 22.63 -29.60
N ALA A 160 -15.33 22.23 -30.41
CA ALA A 160 -15.50 20.95 -31.07
C ALA A 160 -14.29 20.42 -31.91
N LYS A 161 -13.21 21.16 -32.04
CA LYS A 161 -11.99 20.75 -32.77
C LYS A 161 -10.75 20.53 -31.89
N THR A 162 -10.79 20.83 -30.60
CA THR A 162 -9.66 20.61 -29.69
C THR A 162 -9.77 19.26 -29.01
N ARG A 163 -8.70 18.48 -29.09
CA ARG A 163 -8.52 17.17 -28.43
C ARG A 163 -8.90 17.30 -26.95
N ASN A 164 -9.69 16.34 -26.43
CA ASN A 164 -9.95 16.21 -25.00
C ASN A 164 -8.65 16.39 -24.21
N THR A 165 -8.63 17.39 -23.32
CA THR A 165 -7.49 17.66 -22.44
C THR A 165 -7.46 16.69 -21.24
N ASN A 166 -7.74 15.42 -21.49
CA ASN A 166 -7.69 14.40 -20.45
C ASN A 166 -6.25 13.95 -20.25
N HIS A 167 -5.75 14.08 -19.04
CA HIS A 167 -4.41 13.66 -18.66
C HIS A 167 -4.48 12.58 -17.59
N ARG A 168 -3.87 11.42 -17.82
CA ARG A 168 -3.79 10.33 -16.86
C ARG A 168 -2.44 10.30 -16.19
N VAL A 169 -2.46 10.49 -14.87
CA VAL A 169 -1.30 10.30 -14.01
C VAL A 169 -1.41 8.96 -13.30
N VAL A 170 -0.33 8.19 -13.29
CA VAL A 170 -0.26 6.90 -12.59
C VAL A 170 0.85 6.96 -11.55
N PHE A 171 0.51 6.62 -10.31
CA PHE A 171 1.46 6.45 -9.20
C PHE A 171 1.54 4.96 -8.85
N SER A 172 2.72 4.36 -8.95
CA SER A 172 2.86 2.92 -8.73
C SER A 172 2.62 2.50 -7.27
N GLY A 173 2.95 3.35 -6.29
CA GLY A 173 3.25 2.84 -4.96
C GLY A 173 4.35 1.78 -5.06
N ASP A 174 4.43 0.88 -4.11
CA ASP A 174 5.33 -0.27 -4.16
C ASP A 174 4.70 -1.41 -4.94
N LEU A 175 5.46 -1.98 -5.87
CA LEU A 175 5.01 -3.05 -6.76
C LEU A 175 5.49 -4.42 -6.26
N GLY A 176 4.58 -5.38 -6.23
CA GLY A 176 4.91 -6.76 -5.94
C GLY A 176 5.63 -7.44 -7.10
N ALA A 177 6.45 -8.44 -6.78
CA ALA A 177 7.12 -9.25 -7.78
C ALA A 177 6.10 -10.06 -8.62
N THR A 178 6.42 -10.30 -9.89
CA THR A 178 5.52 -10.99 -10.85
C THR A 178 5.05 -12.37 -10.36
N TYR A 179 5.84 -13.04 -9.55
CA TYR A 179 5.54 -14.38 -9.03
C TYR A 179 5.53 -14.41 -7.49
N ALA A 180 5.17 -13.29 -6.84
CA ALA A 180 4.95 -13.29 -5.42
C ALA A 180 3.78 -14.23 -5.08
N PRO A 181 3.89 -15.03 -4.00
CA PRO A 181 2.80 -15.90 -3.60
C PRO A 181 1.63 -15.10 -3.02
N LEU A 182 0.44 -15.69 -3.03
CA LEU A 182 -0.76 -15.25 -2.32
C LEU A 182 -1.51 -14.09 -2.97
N LEU A 183 -0.81 -13.11 -3.57
CA LEU A 183 -1.46 -11.92 -4.13
C LEU A 183 -1.30 -11.85 -5.65
N ALA A 184 -2.31 -11.27 -6.30
CA ALA A 184 -2.28 -11.09 -7.75
C ALA A 184 -1.19 -10.11 -8.17
N SER A 185 -0.36 -10.50 -9.14
CA SER A 185 0.67 -9.63 -9.72
C SER A 185 0.08 -8.35 -10.33
N PRO A 186 0.81 -7.23 -10.28
CA PRO A 186 0.38 -6.01 -10.95
C PRO A 186 0.27 -6.22 -12.45
N LYS A 187 -0.75 -5.59 -13.04
CA LYS A 187 -0.92 -5.52 -14.50
C LYS A 187 -0.62 -4.11 -14.96
N SER A 188 0.05 -3.97 -16.09
CA SER A 188 0.35 -2.65 -16.68
C SER A 188 -0.92 -1.82 -16.83
N PRO A 189 -0.87 -0.50 -16.57
CA PRO A 189 -1.98 0.39 -16.86
C PRO A 189 -2.23 0.43 -18.37
N TYR A 190 -3.49 0.57 -18.76
CA TYR A 190 -3.86 0.69 -20.19
C TYR A 190 -3.24 1.95 -20.83
N ARG A 191 -3.14 3.05 -20.03
CA ARG A 191 -2.59 4.34 -20.46
C ARG A 191 -2.00 5.05 -19.25
N ALA A 192 -0.89 5.73 -19.47
CA ALA A 192 -0.34 6.74 -18.56
C ALA A 192 0.25 7.86 -19.43
N ASP A 193 -0.14 9.11 -19.19
CA ASP A 193 0.48 10.28 -19.80
C ASP A 193 1.65 10.75 -18.93
N THR A 194 1.53 10.55 -17.61
CA THR A 194 2.61 10.70 -16.63
C THR A 194 2.63 9.48 -15.73
N LEU A 195 3.83 8.90 -15.55
CA LEU A 195 4.06 7.75 -14.66
C LEU A 195 5.07 8.13 -13.59
N VAL A 196 4.66 7.99 -12.32
CA VAL A 196 5.55 8.06 -11.15
C VAL A 196 5.70 6.63 -10.65
N ILE A 197 6.91 6.07 -10.79
CA ILE A 197 7.18 4.67 -10.51
C ILE A 197 8.30 4.53 -9.49
N GLU A 198 8.15 3.56 -8.56
CA GLU A 198 9.21 3.16 -7.64
C GLU A 198 10.43 2.62 -8.40
N SER A 199 11.59 2.65 -7.75
CA SER A 199 12.83 2.09 -8.29
C SER A 199 13.71 1.45 -7.22
N THR A 200 13.11 0.95 -6.14
CA THR A 200 13.80 0.40 -4.97
C THR A 200 14.83 -0.68 -5.34
N TYR A 201 14.50 -1.54 -6.28
CA TYR A 201 15.38 -2.57 -6.81
C TYR A 201 15.55 -2.46 -8.33
N GLY A 202 15.49 -1.23 -8.87
CA GLY A 202 15.56 -0.98 -10.31
C GLY A 202 16.88 -1.39 -10.97
N ASP A 203 17.94 -1.55 -10.18
CA ASP A 203 19.28 -1.97 -10.59
C ASP A 203 19.58 -3.47 -10.37
N LYS A 204 18.62 -4.27 -9.88
CA LYS A 204 18.83 -5.65 -9.43
C LYS A 204 17.84 -6.63 -10.01
N ASN A 205 18.32 -7.83 -10.29
CA ASN A 205 17.49 -8.98 -10.60
C ASN A 205 17.33 -9.85 -9.35
N HIS A 206 16.10 -10.20 -9.01
CA HIS A 206 15.81 -11.10 -7.90
C HIS A 206 15.93 -12.55 -8.35
N GLN A 207 16.34 -13.43 -7.40
CA GLN A 207 16.26 -14.87 -7.60
C GLN A 207 14.80 -15.30 -7.83
N GLY A 208 14.61 -16.32 -8.66
CA GLY A 208 13.31 -16.89 -8.91
C GLY A 208 12.67 -17.49 -7.63
N ARG A 209 11.35 -17.55 -7.59
CA ARG A 209 10.60 -18.09 -6.44
C ARG A 209 10.99 -19.56 -6.14
N LYS A 210 11.19 -20.36 -7.20
CA LYS A 210 11.56 -21.79 -7.06
C LYS A 210 12.89 -21.97 -6.33
N GLU A 211 13.91 -21.21 -6.70
CA GLU A 211 15.21 -21.24 -6.08
C GLU A 211 15.14 -20.81 -4.61
N ARG A 212 14.41 -19.74 -4.30
CA ARG A 212 14.21 -19.27 -2.92
C ARG A 212 13.50 -20.30 -2.05
N SER A 213 12.46 -20.97 -2.57
CA SER A 213 11.74 -22.02 -1.86
C SER A 213 12.63 -23.24 -1.60
N GLN A 214 13.49 -23.62 -2.55
CA GLN A 214 14.47 -24.69 -2.39
C GLN A 214 15.54 -24.35 -1.35
N GLN A 215 16.06 -23.13 -1.36
CA GLN A 215 17.03 -22.64 -0.37
C GLN A 215 16.41 -22.65 1.03
N LEU A 216 15.18 -22.14 1.20
CA LEU A 216 14.47 -22.16 2.47
C LEU A 216 14.33 -23.60 2.99
N LYS A 217 13.90 -24.52 2.14
CA LYS A 217 13.80 -25.94 2.47
C LYS A 217 15.15 -26.51 2.95
N SER A 218 16.22 -26.29 2.19
CA SER A 218 17.56 -26.80 2.50
C SER A 218 18.11 -26.26 3.83
N ILE A 219 17.91 -24.98 4.12
CA ILE A 219 18.34 -24.37 5.39
C ILE A 219 17.63 -25.02 6.57
N ILE A 220 16.31 -25.21 6.48
CA ILE A 220 15.52 -25.82 7.55
C ILE A 220 15.91 -27.29 7.75
N GLU A 221 16.01 -28.07 6.68
CA GLU A 221 16.42 -29.48 6.78
C GLU A 221 17.84 -29.66 7.36
N SER A 222 18.73 -28.68 7.09
CA SER A 222 20.06 -28.68 7.70
C SER A 222 20.02 -28.35 9.18
N ALA A 223 19.25 -27.36 9.60
CA ALA A 223 19.14 -26.97 11.00
C ALA A 223 18.47 -28.02 11.89
N VAL A 224 17.46 -28.71 11.35
CA VAL A 224 16.75 -29.77 12.11
C VAL A 224 17.61 -31.04 12.33
N LYS A 225 18.61 -31.29 11.49
CA LYS A 225 19.51 -32.46 11.65
C LYS A 225 20.28 -32.51 12.98
N ASP A 226 20.58 -31.32 13.52
CA ASP A 226 21.29 -31.16 14.79
C ASP A 226 20.39 -30.62 15.92
N ASN A 227 19.07 -30.76 15.78
CA ASN A 227 18.04 -30.18 16.66
C ASN A 227 18.13 -28.66 16.83
N GLY A 228 18.60 -27.99 15.80
CA GLY A 228 18.72 -26.54 15.79
C GLY A 228 17.38 -25.84 15.56
N VAL A 229 17.40 -24.52 15.80
CA VAL A 229 16.26 -23.61 15.57
C VAL A 229 16.61 -22.63 14.46
N VAL A 230 15.65 -22.36 13.57
CA VAL A 230 15.81 -21.33 12.53
C VAL A 230 15.03 -20.08 12.93
N LEU A 231 15.73 -18.98 13.16
CA LEU A 231 15.12 -17.67 13.42
C LEU A 231 15.02 -16.90 12.11
N ILE A 232 13.80 -16.49 11.74
CA ILE A 232 13.52 -15.80 10.49
C ILE A 232 12.94 -14.42 10.81
N PRO A 233 13.73 -13.33 10.73
CA PRO A 233 13.20 -11.99 10.86
C PRO A 233 12.33 -11.66 9.65
N ALA A 234 11.10 -11.21 9.90
CA ALA A 234 10.14 -10.86 8.86
C ALA A 234 9.27 -9.68 9.29
N PHE A 235 8.90 -8.82 8.35
CA PHE A 235 7.88 -7.81 8.60
C PHE A 235 6.55 -8.47 8.94
N SER A 236 5.84 -7.92 9.91
CA SER A 236 4.57 -8.46 10.41
C SER A 236 3.47 -8.49 9.36
N ILE A 237 3.54 -7.61 8.34
CA ILE A 237 2.63 -7.58 7.19
C ILE A 237 3.39 -7.84 5.89
N GLY A 238 2.84 -8.69 5.04
CA GLY A 238 3.39 -9.09 3.74
C GLY A 238 4.34 -10.27 3.87
N ARG A 239 5.58 -10.05 4.32
CA ARG A 239 6.62 -11.09 4.34
C ARG A 239 6.29 -12.27 5.24
N THR A 240 5.70 -12.08 6.41
CA THR A 240 5.27 -13.18 7.28
C THR A 240 4.24 -14.07 6.59
N GLN A 241 3.25 -13.49 5.91
CA GLN A 241 2.20 -14.26 5.24
C GLN A 241 2.73 -14.98 3.99
N GLU A 242 3.67 -14.38 3.26
CA GLU A 242 4.37 -15.07 2.16
C GLU A 242 5.17 -16.27 2.65
N LEU A 243 5.88 -16.15 3.77
CA LEU A 243 6.64 -17.26 4.38
C LEU A 243 5.70 -18.39 4.83
N LEU A 244 4.60 -18.07 5.50
CA LEU A 244 3.59 -19.05 5.88
C LEU A 244 3.06 -19.82 4.67
N TYR A 245 2.77 -19.09 3.58
CA TYR A 245 2.34 -19.70 2.32
C TYR A 245 3.37 -20.68 1.73
N GLU A 246 4.66 -20.29 1.74
CA GLU A 246 5.74 -21.17 1.25
C GLU A 246 5.96 -22.35 2.19
N PHE A 247 5.86 -22.18 3.50
CA PHE A 247 5.95 -23.29 4.46
C PHE A 247 4.83 -24.32 4.25
N GLU A 248 3.58 -23.87 4.14
CA GLU A 248 2.46 -24.75 3.82
C GLU A 248 2.75 -25.57 2.55
N HIS A 249 3.26 -24.89 1.50
CA HIS A 249 3.60 -25.56 0.25
C HIS A 249 4.71 -26.61 0.42
N ILE A 250 5.79 -26.28 1.15
CA ILE A 250 6.91 -27.19 1.40
C ILE A 250 6.46 -28.39 2.24
N ILE A 251 5.73 -28.16 3.34
CA ILE A 251 5.20 -29.20 4.23
C ILE A 251 4.31 -30.16 3.45
N HIS A 252 3.35 -29.63 2.68
CA HIS A 252 2.45 -30.44 1.88
C HIS A 252 3.18 -31.33 0.87
N ARG A 253 4.20 -30.78 0.19
CA ARG A 253 5.00 -31.56 -0.79
C ARG A 253 5.90 -32.60 -0.15
N ASN A 254 6.28 -32.40 1.10
CA ASN A 254 7.19 -33.28 1.83
C ASN A 254 6.48 -34.02 2.99
N LYS A 255 5.17 -34.21 2.93
CA LYS A 255 4.34 -34.81 3.99
C LYS A 255 4.75 -36.22 4.43
N HIS A 256 5.56 -36.93 3.65
CA HIS A 256 6.10 -38.23 3.98
C HIS A 256 7.53 -38.18 4.55
N ASN A 257 8.14 -36.99 4.63
CA ASN A 257 9.45 -36.79 5.23
C ASN A 257 9.30 -36.50 6.72
N PRO A 258 9.92 -37.30 7.63
CA PRO A 258 9.80 -37.12 9.08
C PRO A 258 10.17 -35.72 9.58
N VAL A 259 11.12 -35.04 8.93
CA VAL A 259 11.51 -33.67 9.27
C VAL A 259 10.29 -32.71 9.18
N TRP A 260 9.53 -32.81 8.10
CA TRP A 260 8.41 -31.94 7.81
C TRP A 260 7.09 -32.32 8.50
N GLN A 261 7.04 -33.57 9.07
CA GLN A 261 5.90 -34.00 9.89
C GLN A 261 5.97 -33.48 11.33
N ASN A 262 7.17 -33.18 11.83
CA ASN A 262 7.42 -32.86 13.23
C ASN A 262 8.00 -31.44 13.42
N ILE A 263 7.88 -30.57 12.41
CA ILE A 263 8.38 -29.20 12.49
C ILE A 263 7.30 -28.29 13.07
N ASP A 264 7.67 -27.51 14.07
CA ASP A 264 6.83 -26.45 14.62
C ASP A 264 7.16 -25.10 13.95
N ILE A 265 6.13 -24.37 13.53
CA ILE A 265 6.25 -23.01 13.01
C ILE A 265 5.62 -22.04 14.00
N ILE A 266 6.45 -21.22 14.62
CA ILE A 266 6.02 -20.26 15.63
C ILE A 266 6.09 -18.86 15.07
N VAL A 267 4.95 -18.14 15.06
CA VAL A 267 4.88 -16.72 14.73
C VAL A 267 4.87 -15.92 16.03
N ASP A 268 6.05 -15.48 16.46
CA ASP A 268 6.22 -14.70 17.69
C ASP A 268 5.97 -13.20 17.45
N SER A 269 4.74 -12.86 17.05
CA SER A 269 4.31 -11.48 16.83
C SER A 269 2.78 -11.37 16.88
N PRO A 270 2.21 -10.75 17.93
CA PRO A 270 0.77 -10.50 17.98
C PRO A 270 0.25 -9.68 16.79
N MET A 271 1.06 -8.75 16.29
CA MET A 271 0.72 -7.97 15.12
C MET A 271 0.69 -8.80 13.85
N ALA A 272 1.66 -9.69 13.63
CA ALA A 272 1.66 -10.60 12.49
C ALA A 272 0.45 -11.54 12.53
N ALA A 273 0.02 -12.00 13.72
CA ALA A 273 -1.20 -12.78 13.89
C ALA A 273 -2.44 -11.98 13.47
N ASN A 274 -2.57 -10.73 13.92
CA ASN A 274 -3.68 -9.85 13.53
C ASN A 274 -3.72 -9.59 12.02
N PHE A 275 -2.57 -9.36 11.39
CA PHE A 275 -2.51 -9.19 9.93
C PHE A 275 -2.83 -10.48 9.20
N THR A 276 -2.35 -11.62 9.67
CA THR A 276 -2.67 -12.93 9.07
C THR A 276 -4.17 -13.20 9.11
N GLU A 277 -4.84 -12.84 10.21
CA GLU A 277 -6.30 -12.92 10.29
C GLU A 277 -6.99 -12.00 9.26
N LYS A 278 -6.48 -10.79 9.03
CA LYS A 278 -6.98 -9.92 7.94
C LYS A 278 -6.76 -10.56 6.57
N TYR A 279 -5.62 -11.16 6.31
CA TYR A 279 -5.39 -11.89 5.06
C TYR A 279 -6.43 -13.00 4.85
N ARG A 280 -6.80 -13.76 5.90
CA ARG A 280 -7.84 -14.78 5.86
C ARG A 280 -9.23 -14.19 5.55
N GLN A 281 -9.56 -13.04 6.14
CA GLN A 281 -10.84 -12.33 5.88
C GLN A 281 -10.96 -11.86 4.42
N PHE A 282 -9.84 -11.44 3.81
CA PHE A 282 -9.79 -10.94 2.44
C PHE A 282 -9.32 -11.99 1.40
N LYS A 283 -9.57 -13.28 1.65
CA LYS A 283 -9.21 -14.37 0.72
C LYS A 283 -9.74 -14.21 -0.71
N THR A 284 -10.77 -13.43 -0.91
CA THR A 284 -11.30 -13.08 -2.24
C THR A 284 -10.30 -12.28 -3.09
N LEU A 285 -9.36 -11.58 -2.45
CA LEU A 285 -8.29 -10.81 -3.10
C LEU A 285 -7.04 -11.65 -3.40
N TRP A 286 -6.99 -12.91 -2.94
CA TRP A 286 -5.87 -13.80 -3.20
C TRP A 286 -5.78 -14.15 -4.69
N ASP A 287 -4.61 -14.58 -5.12
CA ASP A 287 -4.37 -15.01 -6.49
C ASP A 287 -5.08 -16.35 -6.82
N ASN A 288 -4.97 -16.78 -8.07
CA ASN A 288 -5.60 -18.02 -8.52
C ASN A 288 -4.92 -19.26 -7.91
N GLU A 289 -3.61 -19.21 -7.61
CA GLU A 289 -2.89 -20.32 -6.99
C GLU A 289 -3.39 -20.55 -5.56
N ALA A 290 -3.48 -19.48 -4.75
CA ALA A 290 -3.97 -19.56 -3.39
C ALA A 290 -5.45 -19.99 -3.33
N LYS A 291 -6.29 -19.47 -4.22
CA LYS A 291 -7.69 -19.91 -4.36
C LYS A 291 -7.80 -21.37 -4.76
N GLY A 292 -6.92 -21.85 -5.65
CA GLY A 292 -6.85 -23.26 -6.03
C GLY A 292 -6.51 -24.19 -4.86
N LYS A 293 -5.60 -23.76 -3.96
CA LYS A 293 -5.31 -24.50 -2.72
C LYS A 293 -6.54 -24.58 -1.82
N LEU A 294 -7.26 -23.47 -1.62
CA LEU A 294 -8.51 -23.46 -0.83
C LEU A 294 -9.57 -24.41 -1.40
N ALA A 295 -9.73 -24.47 -2.72
CA ALA A 295 -10.65 -25.39 -3.38
C ALA A 295 -10.28 -26.86 -3.18
N GLN A 296 -9.01 -27.15 -2.91
CA GLN A 296 -8.49 -28.50 -2.58
C GLN A 296 -8.55 -28.82 -1.07
N GLY A 297 -9.20 -27.98 -0.25
CA GLY A 297 -9.26 -28.14 1.19
C GLY A 297 -7.96 -27.77 1.92
N ARG A 298 -7.02 -27.08 1.28
CA ARG A 298 -5.76 -26.62 1.86
C ARG A 298 -5.85 -25.12 2.15
N HIS A 299 -5.57 -24.74 3.39
CA HIS A 299 -5.56 -23.31 3.75
C HIS A 299 -4.12 -22.80 3.90
N PRO A 300 -3.59 -21.97 2.98
CA PRO A 300 -2.17 -21.63 2.95
C PRO A 300 -1.66 -20.79 4.11
N LEU A 301 -2.55 -20.28 4.97
CA LEU A 301 -2.19 -19.51 6.16
C LEU A 301 -2.74 -20.14 7.46
N ASP A 302 -3.11 -21.43 7.43
CA ASP A 302 -3.72 -22.14 8.56
C ASP A 302 -3.38 -23.63 8.47
N PHE A 303 -2.26 -24.05 9.09
CA PHE A 303 -1.70 -25.38 9.00
C PHE A 303 -0.84 -25.71 10.25
#